data_69841a30ca2c39619456fbaac6af04b2
#
_entry.id   69841a30ca2c39619456fbaac6af04b2
#
_cell.length_a   1.000
_cell.length_b   1.000
_cell.length_c   1.000
_cell.angle_alpha   90.00
_cell.angle_beta   90.00
_cell.angle_gamma   90.00
#
_symmetry.space_group_name_H-M   'P 1'
#
loop_
_entity.id
_entity.type
_entity.pdbx_description
1 polymer ?
#
loop_
_entity_poly.entity_id
_entity_poly.type
_entity_poly.pdbx_seq_one_letter_code
_entity_poly.pdbx_strand_id
1 'polypeptide(L)'
;MPFVAFIAIDEANSDSESGSPVAPQEVIESPPSESDDPPMGIPQDVIPAMRKAFSNLCTSPSGVLFENALVQVGVKHEYAGAQGRIQVFFGNLGTLPLEHFRIHVDEYDHLRMQKQGTDGLLDKNDDGGCTVAVRTQAKLLILAEVMAPFDDAPAMRVSFETSEGVKHNYPLRLPLVATCFMEPVTLEPEAFMARWQSLTGLDRECQEVVRAPPSAPAIDEDYMNRIALIVTDGLKFGRCEGCDPTSWTVSGAATFRTAAKDDNGNNINVGCLIRVEANPKAGAFR
;
A
#
# COMPACT_ATOMS: atom_id res chain seq x y z
N MET A 1 11.22 -6.88 -1.84
CA MET A 1 10.60 -7.96 -2.64
C MET A 1 9.16 -7.57 -2.81
N PRO A 2 8.60 -7.51 -3.99
CA PRO A 2 7.17 -7.34 -4.12
C PRO A 2 6.50 -8.63 -3.63
N PHE A 3 5.74 -8.54 -2.55
CA PHE A 3 4.76 -9.55 -2.23
C PHE A 3 3.58 -9.32 -3.15
N VAL A 4 3.33 -10.26 -4.03
CA VAL A 4 2.09 -10.29 -4.79
C VAL A 4 1.14 -11.22 -4.04
N ALA A 5 0.14 -10.63 -3.42
CA ALA A 5 -0.98 -11.38 -2.90
C ALA A 5 -1.92 -11.69 -4.07
N PHE A 6 -2.30 -12.94 -4.22
CA PHE A 6 -3.32 -13.35 -5.18
C PHE A 6 -4.68 -13.06 -4.58
N ILE A 7 -5.41 -12.15 -5.20
CA ILE A 7 -6.77 -11.81 -4.78
C ILE A 7 -7.71 -12.28 -5.86
N ALA A 8 -8.48 -13.31 -5.54
CA ALA A 8 -9.64 -13.69 -6.31
C ALA A 8 -10.87 -12.99 -5.71
N ILE A 9 -11.61 -12.28 -6.53
CA ILE A 9 -12.72 -11.41 -6.10
C ILE A 9 -14.04 -12.07 -6.52
N ASP A 10 -14.92 -12.34 -5.54
CA ASP A 10 -16.29 -12.78 -5.78
C ASP A 10 -17.23 -11.57 -5.59
N GLU A 11 -17.71 -11.00 -6.70
CA GLU A 11 -18.79 -10.01 -6.67
C GLU A 11 -20.14 -10.72 -6.61
N ALA A 12 -20.90 -10.48 -5.56
CA ALA A 12 -22.30 -10.83 -5.51
C ALA A 12 -23.06 -10.03 -6.58
N ASN A 13 -23.36 -10.73 -7.67
CA ASN A 13 -24.29 -10.46 -8.77
C ASN A 13 -25.01 -9.11 -8.76
N SER A 14 -24.68 -8.25 -9.72
CA SER A 14 -25.65 -7.35 -10.34
C SER A 14 -25.31 -7.16 -11.83
N ASP A 15 -26.09 -7.81 -12.68
CA ASP A 15 -26.14 -7.55 -14.12
C ASP A 15 -26.60 -6.11 -14.37
N SER A 16 -25.82 -5.32 -15.08
CA SER A 16 -26.33 -4.30 -16.00
C SER A 16 -25.25 -3.85 -16.98
N GLU A 17 -25.43 -4.27 -18.22
CA GLU A 17 -24.73 -3.73 -19.40
C GLU A 17 -25.06 -2.24 -19.60
N SER A 18 -24.07 -1.42 -19.92
CA SER A 18 -24.13 -0.53 -21.09
C SER A 18 -22.78 0.15 -21.32
N GLY A 19 -22.15 -0.18 -22.42
CA GLY A 19 -20.94 0.47 -22.89
C GLY A 19 -21.24 1.75 -23.65
N SER A 20 -20.30 2.67 -23.63
CA SER A 20 -19.99 3.56 -24.75
C SER A 20 -18.55 4.06 -24.62
N PRO A 21 -17.78 4.09 -25.71
CA PRO A 21 -16.38 4.46 -25.66
C PRO A 21 -16.21 5.97 -25.59
N VAL A 22 -15.43 6.45 -24.63
CA VAL A 22 -15.00 7.86 -24.55
C VAL A 22 -13.70 8.01 -25.33
N ALA A 23 -13.68 8.96 -26.24
CA ALA A 23 -12.52 9.35 -27.04
C ALA A 23 -11.42 9.99 -26.17
N PRO A 24 -10.14 9.89 -26.57
CA PRO A 24 -9.03 10.45 -25.81
C PRO A 24 -9.06 11.98 -25.89
N GLN A 25 -9.04 12.65 -24.74
CA GLN A 25 -8.81 14.09 -24.64
C GLN A 25 -7.29 14.36 -24.69
N GLU A 26 -6.92 15.25 -25.59
CA GLU A 26 -5.57 15.81 -25.67
C GLU A 26 -5.24 16.59 -24.38
N VAL A 27 -4.14 16.20 -23.76
CA VAL A 27 -3.56 16.92 -22.62
C VAL A 27 -2.83 18.15 -23.18
N ILE A 28 -3.35 19.32 -22.89
CA ILE A 28 -2.67 20.61 -23.17
C ILE A 28 -1.59 20.77 -22.10
N GLU A 29 -0.33 20.51 -22.47
CA GLU A 29 0.84 20.84 -21.65
C GLU A 29 0.95 22.36 -21.53
N SER A 30 0.91 22.86 -20.29
CA SER A 30 1.26 24.24 -19.97
C SER A 30 2.78 24.37 -20.05
N PRO A 31 3.33 25.49 -20.59
CA PRO A 31 4.77 25.66 -20.73
C PRO A 31 5.47 25.70 -19.35
N PRO A 32 6.66 25.10 -19.21
CA PRO A 32 7.43 25.17 -17.97
C PRO A 32 7.90 26.61 -17.73
N SER A 33 7.68 27.11 -16.52
CA SER A 33 8.27 28.36 -16.06
C SER A 33 9.78 28.20 -15.92
N GLU A 34 10.49 29.15 -16.47
CA GLU A 34 11.95 29.23 -16.50
C GLU A 34 12.56 29.30 -15.09
N SER A 35 13.73 28.75 -15.01
CA SER A 35 14.75 28.72 -13.96
C SER A 35 14.58 27.66 -12.91
N ASP A 36 15.68 27.07 -12.72
CA ASP A 36 16.22 26.46 -11.51
C ASP A 36 16.61 25.00 -11.72
N ASP A 37 17.77 24.66 -11.21
CA ASP A 37 18.30 23.31 -11.17
C ASP A 37 17.20 22.31 -10.74
N PRO A 38 17.14 21.14 -11.38
CA PRO A 38 16.11 20.15 -11.03
C PRO A 38 16.24 19.80 -9.54
N PRO A 39 15.10 19.69 -8.82
CA PRO A 39 15.13 19.39 -7.40
C PRO A 39 15.87 18.08 -7.13
N MET A 40 16.68 18.03 -6.08
CA MET A 40 17.37 16.82 -5.69
C MET A 40 16.39 15.72 -5.31
N GLY A 41 16.42 14.63 -6.06
CA GLY A 41 15.62 13.42 -5.82
C GLY A 41 16.24 12.50 -4.78
N ILE A 42 15.66 11.32 -4.63
CA ILE A 42 16.18 10.27 -3.74
C ILE A 42 17.45 9.68 -4.34
N PRO A 43 18.58 9.66 -3.60
CA PRO A 43 19.79 8.99 -4.04
C PRO A 43 19.55 7.50 -4.30
N GLN A 44 20.20 6.95 -5.33
CA GLN A 44 19.97 5.56 -5.77
C GLN A 44 20.36 4.52 -4.71
N ASP A 45 21.36 4.82 -3.90
CA ASP A 45 21.84 3.96 -2.80
C ASP A 45 20.83 3.85 -1.64
N VAL A 46 19.92 4.81 -1.48
CA VAL A 46 18.88 4.81 -0.44
C VAL A 46 17.64 4.00 -0.83
N ILE A 47 17.39 3.81 -2.14
CA ILE A 47 16.18 3.14 -2.64
C ILE A 47 15.97 1.73 -2.06
N PRO A 48 16.98 0.85 -1.94
CA PRO A 48 16.79 -0.48 -1.36
C PRO A 48 16.33 -0.44 0.10
N ALA A 49 16.90 0.48 0.90
CA ALA A 49 16.52 0.68 2.30
C ALA A 49 15.08 1.19 2.42
N MET A 50 14.70 2.14 1.57
CA MET A 50 13.34 2.70 1.51
C MET A 50 12.31 1.63 1.13
N ARG A 51 12.59 0.78 0.14
CA ARG A 51 11.72 -0.35 -0.24
C ARG A 51 11.52 -1.34 0.91
N LYS A 52 12.59 -1.64 1.64
CA LYS A 52 12.52 -2.50 2.82
C LYS A 52 11.69 -1.87 3.93
N ALA A 53 11.89 -0.58 4.20
CA ALA A 53 11.12 0.18 5.18
C ALA A 53 9.63 0.20 4.84
N PHE A 54 9.27 0.46 3.59
CA PHE A 54 7.90 0.39 3.10
C PHE A 54 7.29 -1.01 3.31
N SER A 55 8.00 -2.08 2.88
CA SER A 55 7.51 -3.46 3.07
C SER A 55 7.30 -3.83 4.54
N ASN A 56 8.17 -3.38 5.43
CA ASN A 56 8.01 -3.59 6.87
C ASN A 56 6.77 -2.86 7.40
N LEU A 57 6.52 -1.64 6.95
CA LEU A 57 5.36 -0.84 7.36
C LEU A 57 4.05 -1.42 6.84
N CYS A 58 4.02 -2.15 5.72
CA CYS A 58 2.81 -2.85 5.27
C CYS A 58 2.32 -3.92 6.26
N THR A 59 3.18 -4.39 7.17
CA THR A 59 2.85 -5.43 8.16
C THR A 59 3.04 -4.97 9.61
N SER A 60 3.52 -3.75 9.84
CA SER A 60 3.77 -3.19 11.18
C SER A 60 3.00 -1.89 11.38
N PRO A 61 2.45 -1.62 12.58
CA PRO A 61 1.61 -0.44 12.81
C PRO A 61 2.37 0.88 12.86
N SER A 62 3.70 0.84 12.90
CA SER A 62 4.54 2.05 12.92
C SER A 62 5.99 1.76 12.55
N GLY A 63 6.67 2.78 12.06
CA GLY A 63 8.11 2.71 11.76
C GLY A 63 8.58 3.93 10.97
N VAL A 64 9.83 3.88 10.54
CA VAL A 64 10.45 4.88 9.65
C VAL A 64 10.26 4.44 8.21
N LEU A 65 9.63 5.29 7.41
CA LEU A 65 9.41 5.09 5.98
C LEU A 65 10.62 5.53 5.14
N PHE A 66 11.21 6.65 5.52
CA PHE A 66 12.35 7.25 4.83
C PHE A 66 13.22 8.01 5.80
N GLU A 67 14.53 7.96 5.60
CA GLU A 67 15.50 8.71 6.39
C GLU A 67 16.73 9.05 5.56
N ASN A 68 17.20 10.29 5.69
CA ASN A 68 18.50 10.73 5.21
C ASN A 68 19.12 11.73 6.20
N ALA A 69 20.19 12.41 5.81
CA ALA A 69 20.88 13.37 6.69
C ALA A 69 20.03 14.63 7.05
N LEU A 70 18.96 14.91 6.29
CA LEU A 70 18.16 16.12 6.44
C LEU A 70 16.82 15.83 7.11
N VAL A 71 16.11 14.78 6.68
CA VAL A 71 14.74 14.52 7.08
C VAL A 71 14.51 13.05 7.41
N GLN A 72 13.70 12.79 8.43
CA GLN A 72 13.15 11.48 8.74
C GLN A 72 11.63 11.52 8.57
N VAL A 73 11.09 10.54 7.87
CA VAL A 73 9.64 10.36 7.68
C VAL A 73 9.21 9.13 8.47
N GLY A 74 8.55 9.35 9.59
CA GLY A 74 7.95 8.31 10.43
C GLY A 74 6.48 8.14 10.12
N VAL A 75 5.97 6.90 10.21
CA VAL A 75 4.54 6.58 10.00
C VAL A 75 4.02 5.79 11.18
N LYS A 76 2.80 6.12 11.60
CA LYS A 76 1.99 5.31 12.51
C LYS A 76 0.60 5.19 11.89
N HIS A 77 0.08 3.96 11.82
CA HIS A 77 -1.23 3.74 11.21
C HIS A 77 -2.02 2.65 11.94
N GLU A 78 -3.33 2.75 11.85
CA GLU A 78 -4.30 1.83 12.42
C GLU A 78 -5.51 1.73 11.49
N TYR A 79 -6.14 0.58 11.43
CA TYR A 79 -7.26 0.30 10.54
C TYR A 79 -8.37 -0.42 11.27
N ALA A 80 -9.62 -0.11 10.90
CA ALA A 80 -10.81 -0.77 11.41
C ALA A 80 -11.89 -0.84 10.30
N GLY A 81 -12.21 -2.04 9.84
CA GLY A 81 -13.13 -2.25 8.72
C GLY A 81 -12.63 -1.53 7.47
N ALA A 82 -13.46 -0.66 6.90
CA ALA A 82 -13.14 0.15 5.71
C ALA A 82 -12.39 1.45 6.02
N GLN A 83 -12.03 1.72 7.26
CA GLN A 83 -11.42 2.99 7.68
C GLN A 83 -9.98 2.81 8.12
N GLY A 84 -9.15 3.79 7.78
CA GLY A 84 -7.76 3.90 8.18
C GLY A 84 -7.43 5.26 8.77
N ARG A 85 -6.56 5.27 9.77
CA ARG A 85 -5.99 6.48 10.36
C ARG A 85 -4.49 6.41 10.25
N ILE A 86 -3.92 7.30 9.47
CA ILE A 86 -2.48 7.34 9.20
C ILE A 86 -1.92 8.66 9.72
N GLN A 87 -0.90 8.59 10.56
CA GLN A 87 -0.14 9.73 11.05
C GLN A 87 1.26 9.68 10.45
N VAL A 88 1.64 10.74 9.77
CA VAL A 88 2.98 10.88 9.20
C VAL A 88 3.70 12.01 9.92
N PHE A 89 4.95 11.78 10.31
CA PHE A 89 5.79 12.69 11.05
C PHE A 89 7.02 13.01 10.21
N PHE A 90 7.30 14.29 10.01
CA PHE A 90 8.43 14.76 9.21
C PHE A 90 9.39 15.48 10.15
N GLY A 91 10.41 14.78 10.62
CA GLY A 91 11.42 15.29 11.56
C GLY A 91 12.60 15.90 10.82
N ASN A 92 13.02 17.10 11.20
CA ASN A 92 14.25 17.70 10.72
C ASN A 92 15.45 17.13 11.50
N LEU A 93 16.30 16.38 10.83
CA LEU A 93 17.54 15.83 11.37
C LEU A 93 18.76 16.73 11.11
N GLY A 94 18.61 17.70 10.22
CA GLY A 94 19.67 18.63 9.83
C GLY A 94 20.02 19.64 10.93
N THR A 95 20.98 20.48 10.60
CA THR A 95 21.47 21.56 11.47
C THR A 95 20.85 22.93 11.16
N LEU A 96 20.07 23.00 10.08
CA LEU A 96 19.40 24.20 9.59
C LEU A 96 17.90 23.93 9.41
N PRO A 97 17.04 24.96 9.45
CA PRO A 97 15.62 24.81 9.16
C PRO A 97 15.39 24.29 7.75
N LEU A 98 14.30 23.52 7.57
CA LEU A 98 13.76 23.16 6.27
C LEU A 98 12.62 24.13 5.95
N GLU A 99 12.81 24.91 4.88
CA GLU A 99 11.90 25.99 4.50
C GLU A 99 10.98 25.53 3.37
N HIS A 100 9.86 26.19 3.18
CA HIS A 100 8.85 25.83 2.17
C HIS A 100 8.50 24.34 2.19
N PHE A 101 8.46 23.75 3.39
CA PHE A 101 8.18 22.32 3.56
C PHE A 101 6.73 22.01 3.26
N ARG A 102 6.51 21.16 2.25
CA ARG A 102 5.18 20.82 1.74
C ARG A 102 5.04 19.32 1.49
N ILE A 103 3.81 18.85 1.61
CA ILE A 103 3.43 17.48 1.33
C ILE A 103 2.27 17.50 0.32
N HIS A 104 2.43 16.72 -0.73
CA HIS A 104 1.36 16.38 -1.64
C HIS A 104 1.06 14.90 -1.54
N VAL A 105 -0.20 14.54 -1.37
CA VAL A 105 -0.69 13.16 -1.42
C VAL A 105 -1.69 13.08 -2.54
N ASP A 106 -1.42 12.22 -3.52
CA ASP A 106 -2.26 12.05 -4.69
C ASP A 106 -3.66 11.58 -4.28
N GLU A 107 -4.67 11.94 -5.07
CA GLU A 107 -6.05 11.51 -4.88
C GLU A 107 -6.35 10.29 -5.74
N TYR A 108 -7.16 9.38 -5.21
CA TYR A 108 -7.53 8.14 -5.85
C TYR A 108 -9.04 7.92 -5.73
N ASP A 109 -9.71 7.48 -6.78
CA ASP A 109 -11.16 7.28 -6.80
C ASP A 109 -11.62 6.21 -5.81
N HIS A 110 -10.77 5.21 -5.56
CA HIS A 110 -11.05 4.12 -4.63
C HIS A 110 -10.72 4.43 -3.17
N LEU A 111 -10.15 5.61 -2.88
CA LEU A 111 -9.79 6.05 -1.53
C LEU A 111 -10.29 7.48 -1.26
N ARG A 112 -11.22 7.63 -0.35
CA ARG A 112 -11.57 8.96 0.19
C ARG A 112 -10.61 9.31 1.30
N MET A 113 -9.85 10.39 1.14
CA MET A 113 -8.86 10.81 2.12
C MET A 113 -9.16 12.22 2.62
N GLN A 114 -9.36 12.35 3.94
CA GLN A 114 -9.36 13.64 4.63
C GLN A 114 -7.97 13.88 5.21
N LYS A 115 -7.36 15.00 4.84
CA LYS A 115 -5.98 15.33 5.18
C LYS A 115 -5.97 16.56 6.07
N GLN A 116 -5.31 16.48 7.24
CA GLN A 116 -5.08 17.59 8.19
C GLN A 116 -3.60 17.60 8.56
N GLY A 117 -2.93 18.72 8.37
CA GLY A 117 -1.50 18.87 8.64
C GLY A 117 -1.17 20.04 9.56
N THR A 118 0.10 20.17 9.91
CA THR A 118 0.68 21.40 10.43
C THR A 118 0.34 22.56 9.47
N ASP A 119 0.10 23.75 10.01
CA ASP A 119 -0.26 24.93 9.21
C ASP A 119 0.75 25.16 8.08
N GLY A 120 0.27 25.37 6.87
CA GLY A 120 1.06 25.53 5.65
C GLY A 120 1.60 24.22 5.03
N LEU A 121 1.50 23.07 5.70
CA LEU A 121 2.05 21.80 5.21
C LEU A 121 1.36 21.30 3.93
N LEU A 122 0.07 21.54 3.80
CA LEU A 122 -0.78 21.08 2.69
C LEU A 122 -1.17 22.21 1.73
N ASP A 123 -0.52 23.37 1.82
CA ASP A 123 -0.81 24.51 0.96
C ASP A 123 -0.55 24.17 -0.52
N LYS A 124 -1.53 24.54 -1.36
CA LYS A 124 -1.49 24.32 -2.82
C LYS A 124 -0.79 25.46 -3.58
N ASN A 125 -0.51 26.58 -2.93
CA ASN A 125 0.11 27.74 -3.55
C ASN A 125 1.63 27.57 -3.59
N ASP A 126 2.24 27.91 -4.69
CA ASP A 126 3.69 27.74 -4.90
C ASP A 126 4.57 28.55 -3.93
N ASP A 127 4.01 29.61 -3.35
CA ASP A 127 4.69 30.44 -2.35
C ASP A 127 4.43 29.99 -0.89
N GLY A 128 3.61 28.92 -0.71
CA GLY A 128 3.26 28.36 0.60
C GLY A 128 4.28 27.36 1.11
N GLY A 129 3.97 26.78 2.25
CA GLY A 129 4.78 25.79 2.95
C GLY A 129 5.04 26.20 4.38
N CYS A 130 5.31 25.23 5.25
CA CYS A 130 5.71 25.52 6.63
C CYS A 130 7.24 25.48 6.76
N THR A 131 7.76 26.03 7.85
CA THR A 131 9.15 25.86 8.25
C THR A 131 9.24 24.76 9.30
N VAL A 132 10.05 23.73 9.04
CA VAL A 132 10.36 22.71 10.04
C VAL A 132 11.69 23.06 10.69
N ALA A 133 11.62 23.62 11.91
CA ALA A 133 12.80 24.05 12.65
C ALA A 133 13.69 22.86 13.03
N VAL A 134 14.94 23.14 13.36
CA VAL A 134 15.93 22.11 13.77
C VAL A 134 15.40 21.32 14.98
N ARG A 135 15.48 19.99 14.92
CA ARG A 135 15.00 19.05 15.94
C ARG A 135 13.51 19.16 16.27
N THR A 136 12.73 19.69 15.34
CA THR A 136 11.26 19.70 15.42
C THR A 136 10.67 18.80 14.33
N GLN A 137 9.35 18.68 14.32
CA GLN A 137 8.64 17.88 13.32
C GLN A 137 7.35 18.55 12.86
N ALA A 138 7.05 18.45 11.59
CA ALA A 138 5.72 18.66 11.05
C ALA A 138 4.92 17.33 11.11
N LYS A 139 3.59 17.45 11.12
CA LYS A 139 2.69 16.29 11.24
C LYS A 139 1.60 16.35 10.17
N LEU A 140 1.27 15.20 9.63
CA LEU A 140 0.14 14.98 8.73
C LEU A 140 -0.73 13.87 9.31
N LEU A 141 -2.02 14.12 9.45
CA LEU A 141 -3.05 13.14 9.74
C LEU A 141 -3.86 12.89 8.46
N ILE A 142 -4.01 11.63 8.10
CA ILE A 142 -4.87 11.18 7.01
C ILE A 142 -5.92 10.25 7.60
N LEU A 143 -7.19 10.57 7.39
CA LEU A 143 -8.31 9.67 7.61
C LEU A 143 -8.70 9.13 6.24
N ALA A 144 -8.49 7.83 6.04
CA ALA A 144 -8.77 7.15 4.79
C ALA A 144 -10.03 6.29 4.93
N GLU A 145 -10.84 6.27 3.90
CA GLU A 145 -12.00 5.42 3.76
C GLU A 145 -11.93 4.73 2.41
N VAL A 146 -11.88 3.38 2.42
CA VAL A 146 -11.73 2.62 1.17
C VAL A 146 -13.09 2.38 0.53
N MET A 147 -13.21 2.71 -0.76
CA MET A 147 -14.45 2.62 -1.53
C MET A 147 -14.48 1.42 -2.48
N ALA A 148 -13.32 0.98 -2.96
CA ALA A 148 -13.17 -0.15 -3.86
C ALA A 148 -11.80 -0.81 -3.65
N PRO A 149 -11.60 -2.08 -4.07
CA PRO A 149 -10.29 -2.72 -4.11
C PRO A 149 -9.30 -1.89 -4.94
N PHE A 150 -8.03 -1.93 -4.54
CA PHE A 150 -6.94 -1.21 -5.19
C PHE A 150 -5.64 -2.01 -5.11
N ASP A 151 -4.76 -1.80 -6.06
CA ASP A 151 -3.50 -2.53 -6.24
C ASP A 151 -2.26 -1.68 -5.94
N ASP A 152 -2.38 -0.34 -5.93
CA ASP A 152 -1.24 0.55 -5.77
C ASP A 152 -1.36 1.43 -4.50
N ALA A 153 -0.27 1.55 -3.77
CA ALA A 153 -0.20 2.38 -2.57
C ALA A 153 -0.17 3.88 -2.96
N PRO A 154 -0.90 4.75 -2.23
CA PRO A 154 -0.95 6.17 -2.54
C PRO A 154 0.42 6.83 -2.60
N ALA A 155 0.68 7.57 -3.67
CA ALA A 155 1.88 8.35 -3.80
C ALA A 155 1.83 9.58 -2.89
N MET A 156 2.96 9.88 -2.26
CA MET A 156 3.17 11.05 -1.42
C MET A 156 4.47 11.71 -1.84
N ARG A 157 4.44 13.02 -2.05
CA ARG A 157 5.60 13.82 -2.41
C ARG A 157 5.96 14.74 -1.27
N VAL A 158 7.22 14.71 -0.84
CA VAL A 158 7.78 15.59 0.20
C VAL A 158 8.71 16.57 -0.49
N SER A 159 8.43 17.87 -0.40
CA SER A 159 9.26 18.91 -0.98
C SER A 159 9.62 19.97 0.06
N PHE A 160 10.84 20.46 0.00
CA PHE A 160 11.34 21.53 0.85
C PHE A 160 12.59 22.19 0.25
N GLU A 161 12.99 23.29 0.84
CA GLU A 161 14.20 24.01 0.50
C GLU A 161 15.10 24.12 1.74
N THR A 162 16.41 23.97 1.55
CA THR A 162 17.38 24.28 2.61
C THR A 162 17.65 25.77 2.63
N SER A 163 18.14 26.32 3.74
CA SER A 163 18.54 27.74 3.84
C SER A 163 19.67 28.15 2.86
N GLU A 164 20.30 27.18 2.18
CA GLU A 164 21.27 27.41 1.11
C GLU A 164 20.59 27.50 -0.26
N GLY A 165 19.25 27.45 -0.33
CA GLY A 165 18.48 27.53 -1.57
C GLY A 165 18.40 26.19 -2.33
N VAL A 166 18.85 25.08 -1.75
CA VAL A 166 18.78 23.78 -2.41
C VAL A 166 17.39 23.19 -2.26
N LYS A 167 16.73 22.94 -3.38
CA LYS A 167 15.39 22.33 -3.44
C LYS A 167 15.48 20.81 -3.41
N HIS A 168 14.65 20.19 -2.60
CA HIS A 168 14.53 18.75 -2.47
C HIS A 168 13.11 18.29 -2.81
N ASN A 169 13.00 17.14 -3.48
CA ASN A 169 11.72 16.52 -3.83
C ASN A 169 11.84 15.00 -3.72
N TYR A 170 11.18 14.42 -2.70
CA TYR A 170 11.23 13.00 -2.43
C TYR A 170 9.88 12.33 -2.75
N PRO A 171 9.79 11.56 -3.85
CA PRO A 171 8.64 10.75 -4.15
C PRO A 171 8.64 9.51 -3.23
N LEU A 172 7.65 9.43 -2.36
CA LEU A 172 7.43 8.34 -1.43
C LEU A 172 6.08 7.67 -1.73
N ARG A 173 5.80 6.54 -1.07
CA ARG A 173 4.49 5.91 -1.05
C ARG A 173 4.03 5.73 0.39
N LEU A 174 2.76 6.02 0.66
CA LEU A 174 2.17 5.72 1.95
C LEU A 174 2.02 4.20 2.10
N PRO A 175 2.31 3.61 3.27
CA PRO A 175 2.12 2.18 3.51
C PRO A 175 0.63 1.85 3.75
N LEU A 176 -0.22 2.28 2.83
CA LEU A 176 -1.65 2.06 2.78
C LEU A 176 -1.90 1.09 1.63
N VAL A 177 -2.06 -0.19 1.95
CA VAL A 177 -2.20 -1.28 0.99
C VAL A 177 -3.52 -2.03 1.22
N ALA A 178 -4.00 -2.75 0.22
CA ALA A 178 -5.29 -3.44 0.27
C ALA A 178 -5.43 -4.37 1.49
N THR A 179 -4.35 -5.05 1.89
CA THR A 179 -4.35 -5.96 3.05
C THR A 179 -4.62 -5.27 4.38
N CYS A 180 -4.47 -3.94 4.46
CA CYS A 180 -4.84 -3.16 5.64
C CYS A 180 -6.35 -3.21 5.95
N PHE A 181 -7.19 -3.45 4.93
CA PHE A 181 -8.66 -3.50 5.02
C PHE A 181 -9.22 -4.91 4.95
N MET A 182 -8.36 -5.91 5.05
CA MET A 182 -8.75 -7.31 5.11
C MET A 182 -9.15 -7.71 6.53
N GLU A 183 -10.24 -8.45 6.63
CA GLU A 183 -10.64 -9.15 7.84
C GLU A 183 -10.56 -10.65 7.62
N PRO A 184 -9.85 -11.41 8.47
CA PRO A 184 -9.67 -12.84 8.30
C PRO A 184 -11.00 -13.60 8.39
N VAL A 185 -11.19 -14.56 7.50
CA VAL A 185 -12.32 -15.48 7.48
C VAL A 185 -11.79 -16.90 7.42
N THR A 186 -12.31 -17.79 8.26
CA THR A 186 -12.02 -19.22 8.17
C THR A 186 -13.12 -19.90 7.38
N LEU A 187 -12.75 -20.69 6.38
CA LEU A 187 -13.66 -21.49 5.58
C LEU A 187 -13.33 -22.97 5.75
N GLU A 188 -14.40 -23.80 5.77
CA GLU A 188 -14.24 -25.24 5.67
C GLU A 188 -13.69 -25.62 4.27
N PRO A 189 -12.95 -26.74 4.15
CA PRO A 189 -12.29 -27.13 2.90
C PRO A 189 -13.21 -27.17 1.68
N GLU A 190 -14.39 -27.74 1.83
CA GLU A 190 -15.37 -27.85 0.75
C GLU A 190 -15.85 -26.47 0.30
N ALA A 191 -16.11 -25.57 1.24
CA ALA A 191 -16.55 -24.21 0.95
C ALA A 191 -15.44 -23.37 0.30
N PHE A 192 -14.19 -23.56 0.74
CA PHE A 192 -13.03 -22.92 0.10
C PHE A 192 -12.87 -23.39 -1.34
N MET A 193 -12.84 -24.71 -1.57
CA MET A 193 -12.65 -25.27 -2.89
C MET A 193 -13.79 -24.94 -3.86
N ALA A 194 -15.05 -24.93 -3.39
CA ALA A 194 -16.19 -24.53 -4.21
C ALA A 194 -16.05 -23.08 -4.70
N ARG A 195 -15.66 -22.16 -3.79
CA ARG A 195 -15.42 -20.75 -4.16
C ARG A 195 -14.20 -20.61 -5.08
N TRP A 196 -13.10 -21.30 -4.77
CA TRP A 196 -11.89 -21.29 -5.60
C TRP A 196 -12.18 -21.71 -7.04
N GLN A 197 -12.98 -22.77 -7.22
CA GLN A 197 -13.38 -23.26 -8.54
C GLN A 197 -14.36 -22.35 -9.28
N SER A 198 -15.12 -21.52 -8.55
CA SER A 198 -16.05 -20.56 -9.15
C SER A 198 -15.34 -19.29 -9.67
N LEU A 199 -14.11 -19.05 -9.23
CA LEU A 199 -13.32 -17.92 -9.69
C LEU A 199 -12.76 -18.23 -11.07
N THR A 200 -13.26 -17.53 -12.06
CA THR A 200 -12.83 -17.65 -13.46
C THR A 200 -12.71 -16.27 -14.08
N GLY A 201 -11.63 -16.05 -14.81
CA GLY A 201 -11.39 -14.79 -15.50
C GLY A 201 -10.18 -14.03 -14.94
N LEU A 202 -9.49 -13.31 -15.83
CA LEU A 202 -8.27 -12.55 -15.52
C LEU A 202 -8.54 -11.31 -14.61
N ASP A 203 -9.78 -10.89 -14.52
CA ASP A 203 -10.27 -9.81 -13.67
C ASP A 203 -10.49 -10.26 -12.21
N ARG A 204 -10.58 -11.57 -11.97
CA ARG A 204 -10.85 -12.16 -10.65
C ARG A 204 -9.71 -13.00 -10.08
N GLU A 205 -8.70 -13.30 -10.88
CA GLU A 205 -7.57 -14.12 -10.49
C GLU A 205 -6.25 -13.51 -10.96
N CYS A 206 -5.28 -13.48 -10.07
CA CYS A 206 -3.89 -13.14 -10.38
C CYS A 206 -2.98 -14.27 -9.90
N GLN A 207 -2.05 -14.70 -10.73
CA GLN A 207 -1.04 -15.70 -10.37
C GLN A 207 0.36 -15.17 -10.63
N GLU A 208 1.26 -15.44 -9.71
CA GLU A 208 2.67 -15.12 -9.87
C GLU A 208 3.57 -16.22 -9.30
N VAL A 209 4.73 -16.41 -9.92
CA VAL A 209 5.76 -17.31 -9.42
C VAL A 209 6.89 -16.51 -8.80
N VAL A 210 7.04 -16.64 -7.48
CA VAL A 210 8.08 -15.98 -6.71
C VAL A 210 9.18 -16.98 -6.37
N ARG A 211 10.43 -16.65 -6.68
CA ARG A 211 11.58 -17.45 -6.29
C ARG A 211 12.13 -17.05 -4.94
N ALA A 212 12.44 -18.02 -4.10
CA ALA A 212 13.18 -17.77 -2.88
C ALA A 212 14.56 -17.16 -3.23
N PRO A 213 15.04 -16.17 -2.46
CA PRO A 213 16.37 -15.62 -2.69
C PRO A 213 17.43 -16.69 -2.52
N PRO A 214 18.58 -16.62 -3.23
CA PRO A 214 19.64 -17.63 -3.14
C PRO A 214 20.18 -17.86 -1.72
N SER A 215 20.04 -16.86 -0.85
CA SER A 215 20.43 -16.92 0.57
C SER A 215 19.35 -17.48 1.48
N ALA A 216 18.17 -17.81 0.95
CA ALA A 216 17.10 -18.40 1.75
C ALA A 216 17.45 -19.82 2.18
N PRO A 217 17.03 -20.27 3.38
CA PRO A 217 17.13 -21.66 3.76
C PRO A 217 16.30 -22.54 2.82
N ALA A 218 16.58 -23.84 2.85
CA ALA A 218 15.76 -24.79 2.09
C ALA A 218 14.27 -24.65 2.48
N ILE A 219 13.41 -24.83 1.49
CA ILE A 219 11.96 -24.84 1.74
C ILE A 219 11.63 -26.16 2.42
N ASP A 220 11.43 -26.10 3.73
CA ASP A 220 11.02 -27.17 4.61
C ASP A 220 9.69 -26.82 5.34
N GLU A 221 9.28 -27.65 6.26
CA GLU A 221 8.06 -27.45 7.03
C GLU A 221 8.11 -26.16 7.88
N ASP A 222 9.26 -25.85 8.48
CA ASP A 222 9.44 -24.60 9.23
C ASP A 222 9.34 -23.37 8.34
N TYR A 223 9.84 -23.49 7.10
CA TYR A 223 9.67 -22.42 6.11
C TYR A 223 8.19 -22.22 5.76
N MET A 224 7.44 -23.31 5.54
CA MET A 224 6.00 -23.24 5.26
C MET A 224 5.20 -22.67 6.43
N ASN A 225 5.58 -22.98 7.68
CA ASN A 225 4.98 -22.35 8.86
C ASN A 225 5.20 -20.84 8.89
N ARG A 226 6.38 -20.36 8.49
CA ARG A 226 6.62 -18.91 8.34
C ARG A 226 5.80 -18.28 7.22
N ILE A 227 5.61 -18.98 6.09
CA ILE A 227 4.69 -18.53 5.03
C ILE A 227 3.26 -18.44 5.56
N ALA A 228 2.82 -19.43 6.34
CA ALA A 228 1.49 -19.38 6.96
C ALA A 228 1.33 -18.16 7.88
N LEU A 229 2.33 -17.82 8.69
CA LEU A 229 2.32 -16.60 9.52
C LEU A 229 2.28 -15.32 8.67
N ILE A 230 2.98 -15.28 7.53
CA ILE A 230 2.89 -14.14 6.61
C ILE A 230 1.47 -14.01 6.06
N VAL A 231 0.86 -15.11 5.66
CA VAL A 231 -0.52 -15.11 5.15
C VAL A 231 -1.52 -14.68 6.23
N THR A 232 -1.38 -15.18 7.46
CA THR A 232 -2.34 -14.87 8.55
C THR A 232 -2.08 -13.51 9.17
N ASP A 233 -0.90 -13.29 9.72
CA ASP A 233 -0.60 -12.09 10.51
C ASP A 233 -0.21 -10.91 9.64
N GLY A 234 0.52 -11.17 8.53
CA GLY A 234 0.97 -10.16 7.61
C GLY A 234 -0.11 -9.68 6.66
N LEU A 235 -0.78 -10.60 5.97
CA LEU A 235 -1.76 -10.30 4.93
C LEU A 235 -3.22 -10.32 5.44
N LYS A 236 -3.44 -10.69 6.70
CA LYS A 236 -4.76 -10.71 7.35
C LYS A 236 -5.76 -11.70 6.74
N PHE A 237 -5.27 -12.85 6.27
CA PHE A 237 -6.14 -13.95 5.85
C PHE A 237 -6.37 -14.93 7.01
N GLY A 238 -7.58 -15.43 7.16
CA GLY A 238 -7.85 -16.57 8.01
C GLY A 238 -7.35 -17.86 7.37
N ARG A 239 -6.57 -18.66 8.09
CA ARG A 239 -6.06 -19.94 7.58
C ARG A 239 -7.19 -20.91 7.34
N CYS A 240 -7.22 -21.54 6.18
CA CYS A 240 -8.14 -22.58 5.79
C CYS A 240 -7.37 -23.91 5.75
N GLU A 241 -7.54 -24.73 6.80
CA GLU A 241 -6.83 -26.01 6.93
C GLU A 241 -7.54 -27.13 6.17
N GLY A 242 -6.80 -28.13 5.73
CA GLY A 242 -7.35 -29.29 5.04
C GLY A 242 -7.78 -29.06 3.58
N CYS A 243 -7.59 -27.86 3.03
CA CYS A 243 -7.94 -27.56 1.64
C CYS A 243 -7.07 -28.30 0.63
N ASP A 244 -5.87 -28.67 1.02
CA ASP A 244 -4.89 -29.34 0.17
C ASP A 244 -4.31 -30.58 0.87
N PRO A 245 -4.05 -31.68 0.13
CA PRO A 245 -3.52 -32.91 0.71
C PRO A 245 -2.00 -32.82 1.03
N THR A 246 -1.34 -31.72 0.69
CA THR A 246 0.10 -31.56 0.86
C THR A 246 0.43 -30.48 1.88
N SER A 247 1.50 -30.70 2.66
CA SER A 247 2.05 -29.70 3.59
C SER A 247 2.75 -28.51 2.88
N TRP A 248 2.86 -28.57 1.54
CA TRP A 248 3.50 -27.54 0.72
C TRP A 248 2.56 -26.43 0.24
N THR A 249 1.35 -26.39 0.79
CA THR A 249 0.34 -25.40 0.41
C THR A 249 -0.21 -24.70 1.65
N VAL A 250 -0.37 -23.39 1.56
CA VAL A 250 -1.05 -22.56 2.54
C VAL A 250 -2.23 -21.90 1.87
N SER A 251 -3.44 -22.17 2.37
CA SER A 251 -4.69 -21.60 1.88
C SER A 251 -5.28 -20.67 2.93
N GLY A 252 -5.88 -19.56 2.49
CA GLY A 252 -6.49 -18.59 3.37
C GLY A 252 -7.65 -17.84 2.72
N ALA A 253 -8.54 -17.31 3.55
CA ALA A 253 -9.67 -16.50 3.13
C ALA A 253 -9.76 -15.21 3.96
N ALA A 254 -10.23 -14.14 3.33
CA ALA A 254 -10.48 -12.87 3.97
C ALA A 254 -11.69 -12.17 3.35
N THR A 255 -12.19 -11.16 4.03
CA THR A 255 -13.15 -10.21 3.47
C THR A 255 -12.47 -8.84 3.39
N PHE A 256 -12.36 -8.31 2.18
CA PHE A 256 -11.96 -6.92 1.97
C PHE A 256 -13.16 -6.02 2.27
N ARG A 257 -12.99 -5.11 3.23
CA ARG A 257 -14.05 -4.19 3.68
C ARG A 257 -14.02 -2.91 2.86
N THR A 258 -15.20 -2.49 2.39
CA THR A 258 -15.35 -1.17 1.77
C THR A 258 -16.43 -0.34 2.46
N ALA A 259 -16.36 0.98 2.31
CA ALA A 259 -17.37 1.92 2.75
C ALA A 259 -18.44 2.17 1.68
N ALA A 260 -18.24 1.65 0.47
CA ALA A 260 -19.24 1.71 -0.60
C ALA A 260 -20.53 1.01 -0.17
N LYS A 261 -21.64 1.52 -0.65
CA LYS A 261 -22.98 1.01 -0.34
C LYS A 261 -23.64 0.48 -1.60
N ASP A 262 -24.38 -0.61 -1.44
CA ASP A 262 -25.32 -1.07 -2.45
C ASP A 262 -26.61 -0.23 -2.43
N ASP A 263 -27.53 -0.52 -3.35
CA ASP A 263 -28.83 0.19 -3.46
C ASP A 263 -29.69 0.02 -2.20
N ASN A 264 -29.43 -0.96 -1.37
CA ASN A 264 -30.12 -1.23 -0.12
C ASN A 264 -29.45 -0.55 1.09
N GLY A 265 -28.30 0.11 0.89
CA GLY A 265 -27.53 0.80 1.93
C GLY A 265 -26.59 -0.11 2.71
N ASN A 266 -26.39 -1.38 2.29
CA ASN A 266 -25.42 -2.28 2.90
C ASN A 266 -24.02 -2.02 2.35
N ASN A 267 -22.98 -2.32 3.16
CA ASN A 267 -21.61 -2.22 2.68
C ASN A 267 -21.32 -3.29 1.63
N ILE A 268 -20.74 -2.88 0.52
CA ILE A 268 -20.21 -3.78 -0.50
C ILE A 268 -18.89 -4.32 0.04
N ASN A 269 -18.82 -5.63 0.32
CA ASN A 269 -17.61 -6.28 0.78
C ASN A 269 -17.18 -7.33 -0.25
N VAL A 270 -15.88 -7.53 -0.39
CA VAL A 270 -15.32 -8.43 -1.38
C VAL A 270 -14.68 -9.63 -0.70
N GLY A 271 -15.12 -10.84 -1.05
CA GLY A 271 -14.50 -12.08 -0.60
C GLY A 271 -13.17 -12.30 -1.33
N CYS A 272 -12.11 -12.59 -0.57
CA CYS A 272 -10.77 -12.80 -1.10
C CYS A 272 -10.25 -14.17 -0.67
N LEU A 273 -9.63 -14.91 -1.60
CA LEU A 273 -8.97 -16.18 -1.35
C LEU A 273 -7.49 -16.07 -1.72
N ILE A 274 -6.64 -16.71 -0.94
CA ILE A 274 -5.21 -16.85 -1.24
C ILE A 274 -4.81 -18.32 -1.17
N ARG A 275 -3.92 -18.73 -2.08
CA ARG A 275 -3.30 -20.05 -2.06
C ARG A 275 -1.83 -19.90 -2.43
N VAL A 276 -0.94 -20.28 -1.54
CA VAL A 276 0.50 -20.27 -1.74
C VAL A 276 0.98 -21.71 -1.82
N GLU A 277 1.47 -22.10 -2.98
CA GLU A 277 1.99 -23.44 -3.23
C GLU A 277 3.51 -23.39 -3.39
N ALA A 278 4.23 -24.15 -2.59
CA ALA A 278 5.68 -24.24 -2.66
C ALA A 278 6.14 -25.38 -3.55
N ASN A 279 7.17 -25.12 -4.34
CA ASN A 279 7.94 -26.15 -5.04
C ASN A 279 9.38 -26.17 -4.43
N PRO A 280 9.65 -27.05 -3.43
CA PRO A 280 10.94 -27.10 -2.77
C PRO A 280 12.11 -27.40 -3.72
N LYS A 281 11.87 -28.22 -4.77
CA LYS A 281 12.90 -28.59 -5.76
C LYS A 281 13.31 -27.40 -6.64
N ALA A 282 12.36 -26.53 -6.94
CA ALA A 282 12.61 -25.34 -7.76
C ALA A 282 12.98 -24.12 -6.94
N GLY A 283 12.89 -24.17 -5.59
CA GLY A 283 13.08 -23.02 -4.71
C GLY A 283 12.08 -21.88 -5.01
N ALA A 284 10.84 -22.24 -5.36
CA ALA A 284 9.85 -21.28 -5.84
C ALA A 284 8.49 -21.47 -5.16
N PHE A 285 7.69 -20.42 -5.17
CA PHE A 285 6.29 -20.36 -4.72
C PHE A 285 5.40 -19.88 -5.88
N ARG A 286 4.21 -20.42 -5.94
CA ARG A 286 3.13 -19.97 -6.82
C ARG A 286 1.92 -19.63 -5.99
#